data_21db4cd0f9addfa1ab80c43cbd8b3cf9
#
_entry.id   21db4cd0f9addfa1ab80c43cbd8b3cf9
#
_cell.length_a   1.000
_cell.length_b   1.000
_cell.length_c   1.000
_cell.angle_alpha   90.00
_cell.angle_beta   90.00
_cell.angle_gamma   90.00
#
_symmetry.space_group_name_H-M   'P 1'
#
loop_
_entity.id
_entity.type
_entity.pdbx_description
1 polymer ?
#
loop_
_entity_poly.entity_id
_entity_poly.type
_entity_poly.pdbx_seq_one_letter_code
_entity_poly.pdbx_strand_id
1 'polypeptide(L)'
;MPRIVITHAIQDIDRWLGGKTERVEALPGAVGVTDLVALDGTKNAALTFEIDDLDAFKSMLSSLPPEVAAQAESHGVIQPMTVYVEA
;
A
#
# COMPACT_ATOMS: atom_id res chain seq x y z
N MET A 1 14.77 -9.18 6.00
CA MET A 1 13.71 -8.57 5.17
C MET A 1 13.06 -7.43 5.96
N PRO A 2 13.29 -6.18 5.59
CA PRO A 2 12.67 -5.08 6.30
C PRO A 2 11.15 -5.07 6.10
N ARG A 3 10.44 -4.62 7.12
CA ARG A 3 9.00 -4.44 7.07
C ARG A 3 8.67 -3.04 6.58
N ILE A 4 7.69 -2.97 5.71
CA ILE A 4 7.18 -1.70 5.17
C ILE A 4 5.76 -1.49 5.69
N VAL A 5 5.43 -0.24 6.00
CA VAL A 5 4.06 0.17 6.33
C VAL A 5 3.73 1.40 5.49
N ILE A 6 2.62 1.34 4.78
CA ILE A 6 2.12 2.47 3.98
C ILE A 6 0.77 2.89 4.58
N THR A 7 0.64 4.16 4.94
CA THR A 7 -0.59 4.70 5.49
C THR A 7 -1.20 5.74 4.57
N HIS A 8 -2.52 5.80 4.51
CA HIS A 8 -3.24 6.77 3.69
C HIS A 8 -4.71 6.84 4.12
N ALA A 9 -5.40 7.89 3.70
CA ALA A 9 -6.85 7.95 3.81
C ALA A 9 -7.49 7.17 2.66
N ILE A 10 -8.75 6.80 2.81
CA ILE A 10 -9.53 6.08 1.79
C ILE A 10 -10.93 6.68 1.68
N GLN A 11 -11.55 6.52 0.51
CA GLN A 11 -12.91 6.99 0.26
C GLN A 11 -13.95 6.04 0.84
N ASP A 12 -13.69 4.73 0.77
CA ASP A 12 -14.60 3.68 1.18
C ASP A 12 -13.81 2.43 1.59
N ILE A 13 -14.10 1.91 2.78
CA ILE A 13 -13.42 0.76 3.35
C ILE A 13 -13.62 -0.49 2.47
N ASP A 14 -14.86 -0.77 2.08
CA ASP A 14 -15.17 -1.98 1.32
C ASP A 14 -14.52 -1.95 -0.08
N ARG A 15 -14.51 -0.80 -0.72
CA ARG A 15 -13.85 -0.61 -2.02
C ARG A 15 -12.35 -0.87 -1.90
N TRP A 16 -11.72 -0.37 -0.85
CA TRP A 16 -10.29 -0.57 -0.63
C TRP A 16 -9.96 -2.04 -0.34
N LEU A 17 -10.72 -2.68 0.54
CA LEU A 17 -10.50 -4.09 0.87
C LEU A 17 -10.71 -5.00 -0.35
N GLY A 18 -11.64 -4.65 -1.23
CA GLY A 18 -11.89 -5.40 -2.47
C GLY A 18 -10.72 -5.39 -3.46
N GLY A 19 -9.77 -4.48 -3.31
CA GLY A 19 -8.58 -4.38 -4.17
C GLY A 19 -7.37 -5.18 -3.69
N LYS A 20 -7.49 -5.98 -2.65
CA LYS A 20 -6.34 -6.68 -2.05
C LYS A 20 -5.55 -7.54 -3.05
N THR A 21 -6.23 -8.34 -3.85
CA THR A 21 -5.57 -9.22 -4.82
C THR A 21 -4.71 -8.42 -5.79
N GLU A 22 -5.24 -7.32 -6.32
CA GLU A 22 -4.50 -6.46 -7.25
C GLU A 22 -3.30 -5.80 -6.56
N ARG A 23 -3.43 -5.38 -5.30
CA ARG A 23 -2.31 -4.80 -4.55
C ARG A 23 -1.19 -5.80 -4.33
N VAL A 24 -1.52 -7.04 -4.00
CA VAL A 24 -0.52 -8.11 -3.84
C VAL A 24 0.25 -8.32 -5.14
N GLU A 25 -0.45 -8.37 -6.26
CA GLU A 25 0.16 -8.56 -7.57
C GLU A 25 1.04 -7.37 -7.98
N ALA A 26 0.70 -6.17 -7.54
CA ALA A 26 1.45 -4.95 -7.84
C ALA A 26 2.74 -4.81 -7.01
N LEU A 27 2.98 -5.69 -6.04
CA LEU A 27 4.13 -5.65 -5.13
C LEU A 27 4.98 -6.92 -5.28
N PRO A 28 5.65 -7.13 -6.43
CA PRO A 28 6.48 -8.32 -6.63
C PRO A 28 7.58 -8.39 -5.57
N GLY A 29 7.78 -9.58 -5.01
CA GLY A 29 8.76 -9.80 -3.94
C GLY A 29 8.25 -9.47 -2.54
N ALA A 30 7.06 -8.91 -2.40
CA ALA A 30 6.48 -8.64 -1.09
C ALA A 30 5.92 -9.93 -0.47
N VAL A 31 6.13 -10.09 0.84
CA VAL A 31 5.68 -11.26 1.60
C VAL A 31 4.80 -10.79 2.76
N GLY A 32 3.74 -11.53 3.02
CA GLY A 32 2.86 -11.25 4.15
C GLY A 32 2.08 -9.95 4.00
N VAL A 33 1.64 -9.64 2.79
CA VAL A 33 0.87 -8.43 2.52
C VAL A 33 -0.43 -8.46 3.32
N THR A 34 -0.62 -7.47 4.20
CA THR A 34 -1.76 -7.38 5.11
C THR A 34 -2.39 -6.00 5.01
N ASP A 35 -3.69 -5.97 4.80
CA ASP A 35 -4.47 -4.73 4.81
C ASP A 35 -4.92 -4.42 6.23
N LEU A 36 -4.84 -3.16 6.63
CA LEU A 36 -5.27 -2.68 7.94
C LEU A 36 -6.22 -1.51 7.77
N VAL A 37 -7.21 -1.46 8.63
CA VAL A 37 -8.14 -0.31 8.70
C VAL A 37 -8.07 0.31 10.08
N ALA A 38 -8.40 1.59 10.21
CA ALA A 38 -8.35 2.29 11.48
C ALA A 38 -9.35 1.68 12.47
N LEU A 39 -8.87 1.38 13.66
CA LEU A 39 -9.70 0.78 14.72
C LEU A 39 -10.84 1.69 15.15
N ASP A 40 -10.64 3.00 15.04
CA ASP A 40 -11.64 4.00 15.45
C ASP A 40 -12.78 4.21 14.45
N GLY A 41 -12.78 3.48 13.35
CA GLY A 41 -13.82 3.57 12.33
C GLY A 41 -13.67 4.73 11.34
N THR A 42 -12.57 5.48 11.44
CA THR A 42 -12.29 6.54 10.46
C THR A 42 -11.89 5.93 9.11
N LYS A 43 -11.97 6.74 8.04
CA LYS A 43 -11.59 6.30 6.68
C LYS A 43 -10.08 6.43 6.48
N ASN A 44 -9.33 5.75 7.33
CA ASN A 44 -7.88 5.64 7.25
C ASN A 44 -7.51 4.17 7.17
N ALA A 45 -6.49 3.88 6.37
CA ALA A 45 -6.06 2.51 6.13
C ALA A 45 -4.54 2.42 6.09
N ALA A 46 -4.04 1.22 6.17
CA ALA A 46 -2.62 0.93 6.04
C ALA A 46 -2.42 -0.39 5.34
N LEU A 47 -1.24 -0.54 4.76
CA LEU A 47 -0.79 -1.75 4.10
C LEU A 47 0.58 -2.08 4.69
N THR A 48 0.78 -3.32 5.12
CA THR A 48 2.07 -3.75 5.63
C THR A 48 2.53 -5.03 4.93
N PHE A 49 3.84 -5.14 4.74
CA PHE A 49 4.46 -6.31 4.11
C PHE A 49 5.96 -6.30 4.39
N GLU A 50 6.62 -7.42 4.13
CA GLU A 50 8.07 -7.52 4.15
C GLU A 50 8.60 -7.58 2.72
N ILE A 51 9.78 -7.03 2.48
CA ILE A 51 10.40 -7.00 1.16
C ILE A 51 11.89 -7.29 1.28
N ASP A 52 12.45 -8.04 0.32
CA ASP A 52 13.85 -8.43 0.34
C ASP A 52 14.77 -7.40 -0.34
N ASP A 53 14.27 -6.65 -1.31
CA ASP A 53 15.03 -5.65 -2.05
C ASP A 53 14.48 -4.24 -1.79
N LEU A 54 14.96 -3.62 -0.71
CA LEU A 54 14.52 -2.28 -0.32
C LEU A 54 14.92 -1.23 -1.36
N ASP A 55 16.08 -1.39 -2.00
CA ASP A 55 16.54 -0.41 -3.00
C ASP A 55 15.65 -0.42 -4.24
N ALA A 56 15.25 -1.60 -4.71
CA ALA A 56 14.29 -1.71 -5.81
C ALA A 56 12.94 -1.08 -5.45
N PHE A 57 12.48 -1.28 -4.22
CA PHE A 57 11.24 -0.69 -3.73
C PHE A 57 11.33 0.83 -3.70
N LYS A 58 12.43 1.39 -3.19
CA LYS A 58 12.65 2.84 -3.18
C LYS A 58 12.66 3.43 -4.58
N SER A 59 13.31 2.74 -5.52
CA SER A 59 13.33 3.17 -6.93
C SER A 59 11.94 3.20 -7.52
N MET A 60 11.11 2.20 -7.23
CA MET A 60 9.72 2.17 -7.69
C MET A 60 8.93 3.36 -7.12
N LEU A 61 9.12 3.69 -5.84
CA LEU A 61 8.41 4.80 -5.21
C LEU A 61 8.78 6.15 -5.80
N SER A 62 10.04 6.36 -6.18
CA SER A 62 10.49 7.62 -6.76
C SER A 62 10.05 7.80 -8.20
N SER A 63 9.63 6.72 -8.89
CA SER A 63 9.20 6.74 -10.29
C SER A 63 7.99 5.81 -10.45
N LEU A 64 6.91 6.12 -9.74
CA LEU A 64 5.72 5.26 -9.67
C LEU A 64 5.10 5.06 -11.05
N PRO A 65 4.92 3.79 -11.51
CA PRO A 65 4.27 3.56 -12.80
C PRO A 65 2.84 4.10 -12.84
N PRO A 66 2.39 4.64 -14.00
CA PRO A 66 1.02 5.16 -14.11
C PRO A 66 -0.06 4.12 -13.77
N GLU A 67 0.18 2.85 -14.07
CA GLU A 67 -0.75 1.76 -13.78
C GLU A 67 -0.94 1.58 -12.27
N VAL A 68 0.11 1.74 -11.48
CA VAL A 68 0.04 1.62 -10.03
C VAL A 68 -0.72 2.80 -9.43
N ALA A 69 -0.47 4.01 -9.93
CA ALA A 69 -1.19 5.20 -9.49
C ALA A 69 -2.69 5.10 -9.83
N ALA A 70 -3.03 4.63 -11.03
CA ALA A 70 -4.42 4.43 -11.44
C ALA A 70 -5.10 3.35 -10.61
N GLN A 71 -4.40 2.27 -10.26
CA GLN A 71 -4.92 1.22 -9.40
C GLN A 71 -5.25 1.75 -8.01
N ALA A 72 -4.33 2.54 -7.41
CA ALA A 72 -4.55 3.15 -6.11
C ALA A 72 -5.81 4.02 -6.12
N GLU A 73 -5.98 4.84 -7.16
CA GLU A 73 -7.16 5.68 -7.32
C GLU A 73 -8.43 4.83 -7.44
N SER A 74 -8.39 3.74 -8.21
CA SER A 74 -9.54 2.85 -8.37
C SER A 74 -9.91 2.15 -7.06
N HIS A 75 -8.96 1.93 -6.16
CA HIS A 75 -9.19 1.37 -4.82
C HIS A 75 -9.64 2.42 -3.80
N GLY A 76 -9.80 3.68 -4.22
CA GLY A 76 -10.25 4.75 -3.35
C GLY A 76 -9.18 5.35 -2.45
N VAL A 77 -7.91 5.15 -2.77
CA VAL A 77 -6.79 5.74 -2.01
C VAL A 77 -6.77 7.25 -2.20
N ILE A 78 -6.68 7.99 -1.11
CA ILE A 78 -6.58 9.45 -1.10
C ILE A 78 -5.13 9.81 -0.80
N GLN A 79 -4.49 10.51 -1.72
CA GLN A 79 -3.13 11.00 -1.53
C GLN A 79 -3.07 12.12 -0.47
N PRO A 80 -1.93 12.29 0.23
CA PRO A 80 -0.68 11.55 0.06
C PRO A 80 -0.65 10.22 0.81
N MET A 81 0.21 9.32 0.36
CA MET A 81 0.56 8.12 1.11
C MET A 81 1.84 8.38 1.90
N THR A 82 1.92 7.89 3.13
CA THR A 82 3.13 7.94 3.93
C THR A 82 3.72 6.54 4.04
N VAL A 83 5.00 6.41 3.71
CA VAL A 83 5.69 5.12 3.71
C VAL A 83 6.67 5.07 4.86
N TYR A 84 6.57 4.02 5.66
CA TYR A 84 7.49 3.76 6.78
C TYR A 84 8.28 2.49 6.47
N VAL A 85 9.54 2.47 6.88
CA VAL A 85 10.39 1.28 6.79
C VAL A 85 10.90 0.94 8.17
N GLU A 86 11.00 -0.34 8.47
CA GLU A 86 11.54 -0.83 9.73
C GLU A 86 12.95 -0.27 9.98
N ALA A 87 13.15 0.30 11.14
CA ALA A 87 14.42 0.93 11.53
C ALA A 87 15.39 -0.08 12.14
#